data_8e4387c6927d3a310555a39e0a713fc2
#
_entry.id   8e4387c6927d3a310555a39e0a713fc2
#
_cell.length_a   1.000
_cell.length_b   1.000
_cell.length_c   1.000
_cell.angle_alpha   90.00
_cell.angle_beta   90.00
_cell.angle_gamma   90.00
#
_symmetry.space_group_name_H-M   'P 1'
#
loop_
_entity.id
_entity.type
_entity.pdbx_description
1 polymer ?
#
loop_
_entity_poly.entity_id
_entity_poly.type
_entity_poly.pdbx_seq_one_letter_code
_entity_poly.pdbx_strand_id
1 'polypeptide(L)'
;MSDTIVRFIPADPYHRLDEATRQQVVDYLKRTMKADIWDVQWQEKPFFVDCGGNLDVIKCPVCGETLDFRWWGDAVDASFEHEFTDLTVTLPCCNAVSSLNDLRYDFLCGFACEMIGLLNPPADPDAEVLAAVARLIGCPVHVIYAHY
;
A
#
# COMPACT_ATOMS: atom_id res chain seq x y z
N MET A 1 -5.95 -17.80 16.41
CA MET A 1 -6.63 -16.51 16.09
C MET A 1 -5.87 -15.81 15.00
N SER A 2 -6.60 -15.25 14.08
CA SER A 2 -6.01 -14.45 13.01
C SER A 2 -6.03 -12.97 13.39
N ASP A 3 -4.98 -12.26 13.04
CA ASP A 3 -4.88 -10.83 13.25
C ASP A 3 -5.14 -10.08 11.96
N THR A 4 -5.73 -8.90 12.09
CA THR A 4 -5.88 -7.94 11.01
C THR A 4 -4.96 -6.75 11.27
N ILE A 5 -4.09 -6.46 10.31
CA ILE A 5 -3.27 -5.27 10.33
C ILE A 5 -3.84 -4.29 9.32
N VAL A 6 -4.15 -3.09 9.75
CA VAL A 6 -4.63 -2.02 8.85
C VAL A 6 -3.45 -1.09 8.59
N ARG A 7 -2.98 -1.06 7.35
CA ARG A 7 -1.79 -0.31 6.94
C ARG A 7 -2.17 0.90 6.11
N PHE A 8 -1.62 2.04 6.49
CA PHE A 8 -1.80 3.31 5.78
C PHE A 8 -0.52 3.62 5.02
N ILE A 9 -0.64 3.83 3.72
CA ILE A 9 0.48 4.21 2.87
C ILE A 9 0.10 5.41 2.00
N PRO A 10 1.07 6.28 1.62
CA PRO A 10 0.81 7.27 0.58
C PRO A 10 0.45 6.59 -0.74
N ALA A 11 -0.48 7.15 -1.49
CA ALA A 11 -0.82 6.64 -2.83
C ALA A 11 0.35 6.77 -3.80
N ASP A 12 1.17 7.80 -3.63
CA ASP A 12 2.42 7.96 -4.39
C ASP A 12 3.50 7.10 -3.73
N PRO A 13 4.03 6.09 -4.43
CA PRO A 13 5.02 5.17 -3.86
C PRO A 13 6.36 5.82 -3.52
N TYR A 14 6.63 7.02 -4.04
CA TYR A 14 7.88 7.75 -3.79
C TYR A 14 7.73 8.85 -2.75
N HIS A 15 6.54 9.06 -2.22
CA HIS A 15 6.27 10.11 -1.25
C HIS A 15 6.95 9.79 0.08
N ARG A 16 7.65 10.78 0.64
CA ARG A 16 8.37 10.63 1.89
C ARG A 16 7.90 11.66 2.90
N LEU A 17 7.96 11.28 4.17
CA LEU A 17 7.58 12.14 5.28
C LEU A 17 8.81 12.51 6.09
N ASP A 18 8.81 13.71 6.68
CA ASP A 18 9.76 14.01 7.72
C ASP A 18 9.32 13.36 9.04
N GLU A 19 10.23 13.31 10.01
CA GLU A 19 9.97 12.64 11.28
C GLU A 19 8.80 13.29 12.03
N ALA A 20 8.72 14.62 12.02
CA ALA A 20 7.66 15.35 12.71
C ALA A 20 6.28 15.04 12.12
N THR A 21 6.15 15.00 10.80
CA THR A 21 4.91 14.65 10.11
C THR A 21 4.53 13.20 10.39
N ARG A 22 5.49 12.28 10.31
CA ARG A 22 5.24 10.86 10.62
C ARG A 22 4.69 10.69 12.03
N GLN A 23 5.28 11.38 12.99
CA GLN A 23 4.82 11.31 14.38
C GLN A 23 3.41 11.88 14.54
N GLN A 24 3.08 12.96 13.83
CA GLN A 24 1.73 13.54 13.84
C GLN A 24 0.70 12.53 13.33
N VAL A 25 1.02 11.80 12.26
CA VAL A 25 0.11 10.77 11.71
C VAL A 25 -0.06 9.62 12.70
N VAL A 26 1.03 9.15 13.30
CA VAL A 26 1.00 8.10 14.32
C VAL A 26 0.10 8.50 15.49
N ASP A 27 0.30 9.70 16.04
CA ASP A 27 -0.47 10.19 17.18
C ASP A 27 -1.95 10.34 16.82
N TYR A 28 -2.25 10.87 15.65
CA TYR A 28 -3.62 11.02 15.15
C TYR A 28 -4.31 9.67 15.04
N LEU A 29 -3.66 8.68 14.43
CA LEU A 29 -4.24 7.35 14.23
C LEU A 29 -4.44 6.60 15.53
N LYS A 30 -3.49 6.64 16.44
CA LYS A 30 -3.64 6.02 17.77
C LYS A 30 -4.85 6.55 18.50
N ARG A 31 -5.00 7.87 18.51
CA ARG A 31 -6.10 8.54 19.23
C ARG A 31 -7.45 8.28 18.56
N THR A 32 -7.49 8.38 17.23
CA THR A 32 -8.74 8.35 16.48
C THR A 32 -9.24 6.93 16.25
N MET A 33 -8.32 6.02 15.90
CA MET A 33 -8.66 4.62 15.61
C MET A 33 -8.72 3.74 16.85
N LYS A 34 -8.26 4.23 17.99
CA LYS A 34 -8.27 3.49 19.28
C LYS A 34 -7.64 2.11 19.15
N ALA A 35 -6.49 2.05 18.50
CA ALA A 35 -5.76 0.83 18.28
C ALA A 35 -4.27 1.05 18.51
N ASP A 36 -3.57 -0.04 18.82
CA ASP A 36 -2.13 0.01 19.00
C ASP A 36 -1.43 0.08 17.65
N ILE A 37 -0.32 0.78 17.61
CA ILE A 37 0.56 0.76 16.46
C ILE A 37 1.24 -0.62 16.42
N TRP A 38 1.07 -1.31 15.27
CA TRP A 38 1.75 -2.59 15.04
C TRP A 38 3.17 -2.37 14.55
N ASP A 39 3.31 -1.56 13.50
CA ASP A 39 4.60 -1.22 12.94
C ASP A 39 4.56 0.15 12.25
N VAL A 40 5.74 0.76 12.18
CA VAL A 40 5.99 1.96 11.39
C VAL A 40 7.25 1.69 10.60
N GLN A 41 7.15 1.76 9.28
CA GLN A 41 8.28 1.48 8.40
C GLN A 41 8.48 2.64 7.43
N TRP A 42 9.73 3.05 7.26
CA TRP A 42 10.08 4.05 6.26
C TRP A 42 11.48 3.77 5.75
N GLN A 43 11.70 4.10 4.49
CA GLN A 43 13.03 4.02 3.89
C GLN A 43 13.11 4.95 2.68
N GLU A 44 14.31 5.16 2.20
CA GLU A 44 14.56 6.10 1.11
C GLU A 44 13.94 5.64 -0.21
N LYS A 45 13.93 4.34 -0.44
CA LYS A 45 13.38 3.72 -1.66
C LYS A 45 12.13 2.93 -1.33
N PRO A 46 11.20 2.78 -2.29
CA PRO A 46 9.96 2.04 -2.01
C PRO A 46 10.20 0.60 -1.58
N PHE A 47 9.26 0.09 -0.79
CA PHE A 47 9.17 -1.33 -0.44
C PHE A 47 7.76 -1.83 -0.73
N PHE A 48 7.63 -3.14 -0.91
CA PHE A 48 6.34 -3.75 -1.14
C PHE A 48 5.57 -3.85 0.18
N VAL A 49 4.29 -3.42 0.15
CA VAL A 49 3.38 -3.50 1.29
C VAL A 49 2.31 -4.53 0.94
N ASP A 50 2.38 -5.70 1.56
CA ASP A 50 1.51 -6.83 1.26
C ASP A 50 0.18 -6.76 2.03
N CYS A 51 -0.80 -7.55 1.58
CA CYS A 51 -2.09 -7.72 2.24
C CYS A 51 -2.22 -9.09 2.92
N GLY A 52 -1.11 -9.73 3.27
CA GLY A 52 -1.11 -11.07 3.83
C GLY A 52 -1.56 -12.10 2.81
N GLY A 53 -2.41 -13.04 3.23
CA GLY A 53 -2.92 -14.10 2.37
C GLY A 53 -4.16 -13.74 1.57
N ASN A 54 -4.58 -12.47 1.55
CA ASN A 54 -5.86 -12.07 0.95
C ASN A 54 -5.84 -11.97 -0.57
N LEU A 55 -4.67 -11.69 -1.16
CA LEU A 55 -4.58 -11.44 -2.60
C LEU A 55 -4.88 -12.71 -3.40
N ASP A 56 -5.90 -12.68 -4.24
CA ASP A 56 -6.32 -13.81 -5.05
C ASP A 56 -6.39 -13.47 -6.54
N VAL A 57 -6.79 -12.25 -6.89
CA VAL A 57 -6.98 -11.83 -8.28
C VAL A 57 -6.30 -10.49 -8.53
N ILE A 58 -5.57 -10.41 -9.63
CA ILE A 58 -4.97 -9.16 -10.12
C ILE A 58 -5.51 -8.91 -11.51
N LYS A 59 -6.02 -7.70 -11.77
CA LYS A 59 -6.58 -7.34 -13.06
C LYS A 59 -5.84 -6.15 -13.68
N CYS A 60 -5.81 -6.15 -15.00
CA CYS A 60 -5.27 -5.05 -15.78
C CYS A 60 -6.14 -3.79 -15.57
N PRO A 61 -5.53 -2.64 -15.23
CA PRO A 61 -6.29 -1.41 -15.05
C PRO A 61 -6.80 -0.80 -16.38
N VAL A 62 -6.29 -1.28 -17.51
CA VAL A 62 -6.63 -0.76 -18.83
C VAL A 62 -7.72 -1.59 -19.50
N CYS A 63 -7.53 -2.91 -19.65
CA CYS A 63 -8.47 -3.77 -20.36
C CYS A 63 -9.33 -4.65 -19.45
N GLY A 64 -9.02 -4.72 -18.15
CA GLY A 64 -9.79 -5.51 -17.19
C GLY A 64 -9.51 -7.00 -17.18
N GLU A 65 -8.60 -7.50 -18.03
CA GLU A 65 -8.23 -8.93 -18.06
C GLU A 65 -7.52 -9.34 -16.77
N THR A 66 -7.75 -10.56 -16.35
CA THR A 66 -7.04 -11.16 -15.22
C THR A 66 -5.60 -11.42 -15.61
N LEU A 67 -4.68 -10.96 -14.77
CA LEU A 67 -3.24 -11.13 -14.95
C LEU A 67 -2.76 -12.38 -14.24
N ASP A 68 -1.78 -13.07 -14.85
CA ASP A 68 -1.17 -14.26 -14.28
C ASP A 68 -0.27 -13.90 -13.10
N PHE A 69 -0.41 -14.63 -11.99
CA PHE A 69 0.43 -14.40 -10.80
C PHE A 69 1.91 -14.61 -11.06
N ARG A 70 2.24 -15.53 -11.96
CA ARG A 70 3.63 -15.80 -12.32
C ARG A 70 4.24 -14.61 -13.03
N TRP A 71 3.50 -14.03 -13.98
CA TRP A 71 3.93 -12.79 -14.65
C TRP A 71 4.13 -11.67 -13.64
N TRP A 72 3.16 -11.51 -12.74
CA TRP A 72 3.22 -10.47 -11.71
C TRP A 72 4.42 -10.66 -10.79
N GLY A 73 4.65 -11.89 -10.30
CA GLY A 73 5.79 -12.21 -9.46
C GLY A 73 7.12 -11.92 -10.14
N ASP A 74 7.26 -12.26 -11.41
CA ASP A 74 8.46 -11.99 -12.19
C ASP A 74 8.66 -10.47 -12.36
N ALA A 75 7.58 -9.72 -12.59
CA ALA A 75 7.66 -8.27 -12.72
C ALA A 75 8.06 -7.60 -11.39
N VAL A 76 7.53 -8.08 -10.27
CA VAL A 76 7.90 -7.60 -8.93
C VAL A 76 9.38 -7.90 -8.67
N ASP A 77 9.85 -9.10 -8.96
CA ASP A 77 11.25 -9.50 -8.77
C ASP A 77 12.19 -8.63 -9.63
N ALA A 78 11.82 -8.36 -10.87
CA ALA A 78 12.60 -7.51 -11.75
C ALA A 78 12.69 -6.08 -11.22
N SER A 79 11.60 -5.53 -10.69
CA SER A 79 11.59 -4.21 -10.08
C SER A 79 12.41 -4.18 -8.79
N PHE A 80 12.36 -5.26 -8.02
CA PHE A 80 13.14 -5.37 -6.78
C PHE A 80 14.66 -5.29 -7.02
N GLU A 81 15.15 -5.76 -8.17
CA GLU A 81 16.56 -5.64 -8.54
C GLU A 81 17.02 -4.18 -8.61
N HIS A 82 16.08 -3.25 -8.84
CA HIS A 82 16.30 -1.81 -8.82
C HIS A 82 15.72 -1.15 -7.57
N GLU A 83 15.46 -1.94 -6.51
CA GLU A 83 14.93 -1.46 -5.24
C GLU A 83 13.59 -0.70 -5.42
N PHE A 84 12.75 -1.17 -6.34
CA PHE A 84 11.45 -0.58 -6.67
C PHE A 84 11.48 0.89 -7.07
N THR A 85 12.64 1.37 -7.55
CA THR A 85 12.74 2.74 -8.07
C THR A 85 12.03 2.91 -9.41
N ASP A 86 11.80 1.81 -10.13
CA ASP A 86 11.02 1.79 -11.37
C ASP A 86 9.96 0.70 -11.26
N LEU A 87 8.70 1.11 -11.17
CA LEU A 87 7.54 0.22 -11.08
C LEU A 87 6.83 0.05 -12.42
N THR A 88 7.38 0.62 -13.49
CA THR A 88 6.79 0.57 -14.83
C THR A 88 6.76 -0.85 -15.38
N VAL A 89 5.63 -1.25 -15.93
CA VAL A 89 5.44 -2.56 -16.56
C VAL A 89 4.72 -2.41 -17.88
N THR A 90 4.98 -3.36 -18.80
CA THR A 90 4.17 -3.55 -20.01
C THR A 90 3.22 -4.71 -19.76
N LEU A 91 1.93 -4.43 -19.87
CA LEU A 91 0.88 -5.41 -19.55
C LEU A 91 0.81 -6.47 -20.65
N PRO A 92 0.83 -7.79 -20.30
CA PRO A 92 0.87 -8.85 -21.31
C PRO A 92 -0.45 -9.02 -22.06
N CYS A 93 -1.56 -8.54 -21.49
CA CYS A 93 -2.89 -8.71 -22.07
C CYS A 93 -3.21 -7.71 -23.19
N CYS A 94 -2.69 -6.49 -23.12
CA CYS A 94 -3.04 -5.41 -24.05
C CYS A 94 -1.85 -4.57 -24.49
N ASN A 95 -0.65 -4.88 -24.04
CA ASN A 95 0.61 -4.15 -24.32
C ASN A 95 0.62 -2.69 -23.86
N ALA A 96 -0.34 -2.28 -23.03
CA ALA A 96 -0.32 -0.95 -22.43
C ALA A 96 0.79 -0.84 -21.38
N VAL A 97 1.32 0.35 -21.21
CA VAL A 97 2.30 0.64 -20.16
C VAL A 97 1.55 1.10 -18.92
N SER A 98 1.90 0.55 -17.78
CA SER A 98 1.30 0.90 -16.49
C SER A 98 2.35 0.83 -15.39
N SER A 99 1.92 0.81 -14.14
CA SER A 99 2.78 0.67 -12.96
C SER A 99 2.29 -0.49 -12.12
N LEU A 100 3.21 -1.22 -11.50
CA LEU A 100 2.86 -2.26 -10.51
C LEU A 100 1.99 -1.70 -9.38
N ASN A 101 2.10 -0.40 -9.09
CA ASN A 101 1.30 0.26 -8.06
C ASN A 101 -0.12 0.60 -8.53
N ASP A 102 -0.42 0.51 -9.82
CA ASP A 102 -1.71 0.88 -10.42
C ASP A 102 -2.54 -0.32 -10.86
N LEU A 103 -2.04 -1.54 -10.70
CA LEU A 103 -2.79 -2.75 -11.03
C LEU A 103 -4.03 -2.87 -10.13
N ARG A 104 -5.07 -3.53 -10.62
CA ARG A 104 -6.29 -3.75 -9.84
C ARG A 104 -6.18 -5.03 -9.04
N TYR A 105 -5.81 -4.87 -7.79
CA TYR A 105 -5.73 -5.97 -6.82
C TYR A 105 -7.10 -6.13 -6.17
N ASP A 106 -7.61 -7.36 -6.05
CA ASP A 106 -8.88 -7.62 -5.36
C ASP A 106 -8.80 -7.26 -3.87
N PHE A 107 -7.64 -7.47 -3.25
CA PHE A 107 -7.29 -6.87 -1.96
C PHE A 107 -6.08 -5.99 -2.19
N LEU A 108 -6.23 -4.71 -1.93
CA LEU A 108 -5.19 -3.74 -2.22
C LEU A 108 -3.87 -4.12 -1.56
N CYS A 109 -2.81 -4.09 -2.33
CA CYS A 109 -1.43 -4.09 -1.89
C CYS A 109 -0.71 -3.04 -2.74
N GLY A 110 0.52 -2.68 -2.37
CA GLY A 110 1.18 -1.62 -3.12
C GLY A 110 2.62 -1.42 -2.71
N PHE A 111 3.14 -0.27 -3.10
CA PHE A 111 4.54 0.09 -2.88
C PHE A 111 4.58 1.47 -2.24
N ALA A 112 5.47 1.64 -1.27
CA ALA A 112 5.57 2.90 -0.54
C ALA A 112 6.95 3.07 0.08
N CYS A 113 7.30 4.32 0.37
CA CYS A 113 8.46 4.65 1.21
C CYS A 113 8.06 4.83 2.67
N GLU A 114 6.77 4.88 2.98
CA GLU A 114 6.21 5.16 4.30
C GLU A 114 5.02 4.23 4.56
N MET A 115 4.95 3.63 5.75
CA MET A 115 3.85 2.76 6.14
C MET A 115 3.62 2.85 7.65
N ILE A 116 2.34 2.94 8.03
CA ILE A 116 1.93 2.89 9.44
C ILE A 116 0.85 1.82 9.56
N GLY A 117 1.10 0.81 10.38
CA GLY A 117 0.18 -0.31 10.60
C GLY A 117 -0.44 -0.29 11.99
N LEU A 118 -1.76 -0.52 12.04
CA LEU A 118 -2.52 -0.66 13.28
C LEU A 118 -2.95 -2.11 13.47
N LEU A 119 -2.84 -2.60 14.70
CA LEU A 119 -3.23 -3.97 15.05
C LEU A 119 -4.70 -4.00 15.48
N ASN A 120 -5.50 -4.79 14.78
CA ASN A 120 -6.89 -5.11 15.13
C ASN A 120 -7.71 -3.88 15.56
N PRO A 121 -7.79 -2.80 14.76
CA PRO A 121 -8.60 -1.65 15.13
C PRO A 121 -10.08 -2.06 15.25
N PRO A 122 -10.83 -1.45 16.19
CA PRO A 122 -12.23 -1.85 16.44
C PRO A 122 -13.19 -1.50 15.29
N ALA A 123 -12.78 -0.61 14.39
CA ALA A 123 -13.57 -0.24 13.21
C ALA A 123 -12.63 0.12 12.06
N ASP A 124 -13.14 0.04 10.84
CA ASP A 124 -12.40 0.48 9.66
C ASP A 124 -12.26 2.00 9.65
N PRO A 125 -11.18 2.54 9.07
CA PRO A 125 -11.04 3.97 8.92
C PRO A 125 -12.16 4.52 8.01
N ASP A 126 -12.83 5.57 8.47
CA ASP A 126 -13.88 6.21 7.69
C ASP A 126 -13.30 7.29 6.76
N ALA A 127 -14.17 7.92 5.97
CA ALA A 127 -13.75 8.96 5.03
C ALA A 127 -13.09 10.16 5.71
N GLU A 128 -13.51 10.48 6.94
CA GLU A 128 -12.94 11.59 7.71
C GLU A 128 -11.49 11.28 8.13
N VAL A 129 -11.23 10.05 8.58
CA VAL A 129 -9.88 9.60 8.94
C VAL A 129 -8.97 9.63 7.72
N LEU A 130 -9.44 9.10 6.60
CA LEU A 130 -8.65 9.08 5.37
C LEU A 130 -8.34 10.49 4.88
N ALA A 131 -9.30 11.39 4.92
CA ALA A 131 -9.09 12.79 4.53
C ALA A 131 -8.10 13.49 5.47
N ALA A 132 -8.19 13.25 6.77
CA ALA A 132 -7.28 13.84 7.74
C ALA A 132 -5.84 13.36 7.55
N VAL A 133 -5.65 12.05 7.33
CA VAL A 133 -4.32 11.50 7.06
C VAL A 133 -3.77 12.06 5.76
N ALA A 134 -4.58 12.13 4.71
CA ALA A 134 -4.16 12.69 3.42
C ALA A 134 -3.70 14.15 3.56
N ARG A 135 -4.40 14.95 4.37
CA ARG A 135 -3.97 16.33 4.66
C ARG A 135 -2.64 16.39 5.38
N LEU A 136 -2.45 15.51 6.38
CA LEU A 136 -1.21 15.47 7.15
C LEU A 136 -0.02 15.08 6.29
N ILE A 137 -0.17 14.07 5.43
CA ILE A 137 0.93 13.59 4.60
C ILE A 137 1.11 14.36 3.30
N GLY A 138 0.12 15.12 2.87
CA GLY A 138 0.20 15.95 1.66
C GLY A 138 -0.07 15.23 0.34
N CYS A 139 -0.64 14.03 0.38
CA CYS A 139 -1.06 13.29 -0.81
C CYS A 139 -2.19 12.30 -0.46
N PRO A 140 -2.91 11.75 -1.44
CA PRO A 140 -3.90 10.72 -1.16
C PRO A 140 -3.30 9.52 -0.43
N VAL A 141 -4.11 8.84 0.39
CA VAL A 141 -3.69 7.69 1.18
C VAL A 141 -4.39 6.43 0.68
N HIS A 142 -3.67 5.32 0.65
CA HIS A 142 -4.23 3.99 0.44
C HIS A 142 -4.24 3.22 1.75
N VAL A 143 -5.27 2.39 1.94
CA VAL A 143 -5.40 1.52 3.11
C VAL A 143 -5.30 0.07 2.66
N ILE A 144 -4.40 -0.67 3.30
CA ILE A 144 -4.15 -2.07 3.00
C ILE A 144 -4.55 -2.89 4.22
N TYR A 145 -5.43 -3.87 4.00
CA TYR A 145 -5.90 -4.79 5.04
C TYR A 145 -5.14 -6.11 4.90
N ALA A 146 -4.29 -6.41 5.87
CA ALA A 146 -3.51 -7.64 5.87
C ALA A 146 -4.04 -8.58 6.93
N HIS A 147 -4.37 -9.80 6.55
CA HIS A 147 -4.81 -10.86 7.46
C HIS A 147 -3.73 -11.93 7.56
N TYR A 148 -3.42 -12.29 8.78
CA TYR A 148 -2.42 -13.31 9.10
C TYR A 148 -2.96 -14.41 10.00
#